data_da5d20a92121fe7550201a67cc590970
#
_entry.id   da5d20a92121fe7550201a67cc590970
#
_cell.length_a   1.000
_cell.length_b   1.000
_cell.length_c   1.000
_cell.angle_alpha   90.00
_cell.angle_beta   90.00
_cell.angle_gamma   90.00
#
_symmetry.space_group_name_H-M   'P 1'
#
loop_
_entity.id
_entity.type
_entity.pdbx_description
1 polymer ?
#
loop_
_entity_poly.entity_id
_entity_poly.type
_entity_poly.pdbx_seq_one_letter_code
_entity_poly.pdbx_strand_id
1 'polypeptide(L)'
;MTVNRRTAQGGYTIIELMVAITLGLLIIAALTTIFVNSSQTRDEIERANEQTENGRYAMQLLTDDLRNAGYLAEFNPALLSLPTTTPNPCATALADLKAALPIAVQGNDNAASIPTCLSDVKAGTDIVVVRRASGCAVGTTDCDPLIAGAPYFQASGCTSPAELSSPNVANYYGLDVDTTNLTLHQKDCNPPTTPGTLAPLHQYRTHIYFIANNDKNGDGIPTLKRAELGASGFTIVPLVEGIENMQIEYGIETVTPTTGVASVFTADPASYGGCAGAVCIGYWRNIVSAKLYLLARNKKQTMGYNDGKLKTFAMGMNADGTANTVGPFNDAYRRHAYTSLIRVNNTAGRNTP
;
A
#
# COMPACT_ATOMS: atom_id res chain seq x y z
N MET A 1 -17.20 -3.28 91.11
CA MET A 1 -15.92 -2.51 91.02
C MET A 1 -15.24 -2.87 89.77
N THR A 2 -15.37 -2.03 88.78
CA THR A 2 -14.71 -2.21 87.48
C THR A 2 -13.39 -1.43 87.45
N VAL A 3 -12.26 -2.11 87.40
CA VAL A 3 -10.93 -1.52 87.37
C VAL A 3 -10.65 -1.07 85.91
N ASN A 4 -10.64 0.24 85.69
CA ASN A 4 -10.30 0.86 84.44
C ASN A 4 -8.76 0.89 84.27
N ARG A 5 -8.17 -0.05 83.51
CA ARG A 5 -6.74 -0.03 83.17
C ARG A 5 -6.48 1.10 82.17
N ARG A 6 -5.91 2.20 82.66
CA ARG A 6 -5.30 3.23 81.76
C ARG A 6 -4.06 2.62 81.16
N THR A 7 -4.07 2.40 79.82
CA THR A 7 -2.88 2.11 79.08
C THR A 7 -2.02 3.38 79.00
N ALA A 8 -0.83 3.30 79.58
CA ALA A 8 0.15 4.37 79.46
C ALA A 8 0.56 4.54 77.96
N GLN A 9 0.32 5.70 77.39
CA GLN A 9 0.89 6.09 76.08
C GLN A 9 2.37 6.35 76.29
N GLY A 10 3.22 5.44 75.80
CA GLY A 10 4.67 5.65 75.61
C GLY A 10 4.92 6.64 74.48
N GLY A 11 5.64 7.73 74.74
CA GLY A 11 6.08 8.68 73.73
C GLY A 11 7.18 8.07 72.88
N TYR A 12 7.15 8.31 71.56
CA TYR A 12 8.18 7.88 70.63
C TYR A 12 9.47 8.67 70.86
N THR A 13 10.61 7.97 70.80
CA THR A 13 11.93 8.62 70.84
C THR A 13 12.28 9.30 69.51
N ILE A 14 13.08 10.37 69.53
CA ILE A 14 13.56 11.03 68.32
C ILE A 14 14.29 10.07 67.41
N ILE A 15 15.01 9.09 67.97
CA ILE A 15 15.73 8.06 67.21
C ILE A 15 14.74 7.14 66.47
N GLU A 16 13.67 6.69 67.10
CA GLU A 16 12.62 5.87 66.45
C GLU A 16 11.98 6.64 65.29
N LEU A 17 11.72 7.93 65.45
CA LEU A 17 11.19 8.78 64.39
C LEU A 17 12.18 8.91 63.23
N MET A 18 13.48 9.13 63.48
CA MET A 18 14.50 9.21 62.46
C MET A 18 14.66 7.91 61.68
N VAL A 19 14.66 6.77 62.40
CA VAL A 19 14.72 5.43 61.75
C VAL A 19 13.47 5.17 60.92
N ALA A 20 12.29 5.50 61.41
CA ALA A 20 11.04 5.31 60.69
C ALA A 20 10.99 6.17 59.39
N ILE A 21 11.43 7.43 59.45
CA ILE A 21 11.50 8.32 58.28
C ILE A 21 12.52 7.80 57.27
N THR A 22 13.71 7.39 57.66
CA THR A 22 14.74 6.87 56.75
C THR A 22 14.30 5.58 56.09
N LEU A 23 13.71 4.65 56.82
CA LEU A 23 13.15 3.41 56.24
C LEU A 23 11.98 3.74 55.30
N GLY A 24 11.10 4.65 55.67
CA GLY A 24 9.99 5.12 54.81
C GLY A 24 10.49 5.72 53.51
N LEU A 25 11.53 6.58 53.54
CA LEU A 25 12.14 7.16 52.35
C LEU A 25 12.78 6.10 51.47
N LEU A 26 13.48 5.11 52.01
CA LEU A 26 14.06 4.00 51.27
C LEU A 26 12.99 3.15 50.57
N ILE A 27 11.89 2.87 51.23
CA ILE A 27 10.76 2.13 50.66
C ILE A 27 10.12 2.94 49.50
N ILE A 28 9.87 4.24 49.70
CA ILE A 28 9.32 5.12 48.67
C ILE A 28 10.24 5.18 47.46
N ALA A 29 11.56 5.33 47.68
CA ALA A 29 12.54 5.34 46.57
C ALA A 29 12.51 4.01 45.80
N ALA A 30 12.47 2.88 46.51
CA ALA A 30 12.39 1.57 45.81
C ALA A 30 11.06 1.40 45.03
N LEU A 31 9.92 1.77 45.60
CA LEU A 31 8.62 1.72 44.96
C LEU A 31 8.57 2.64 43.73
N THR A 32 9.14 3.85 43.82
CA THR A 32 9.20 4.80 42.72
C THR A 32 10.02 4.22 41.55
N THR A 33 11.16 3.59 41.85
CA THR A 33 11.99 2.92 40.81
C THR A 33 11.23 1.81 40.12
N ILE A 34 10.52 0.95 40.88
CA ILE A 34 9.73 -0.14 40.30
C ILE A 34 8.58 0.44 39.47
N PHE A 35 7.92 1.49 39.91
CA PHE A 35 6.81 2.12 39.19
C PHE A 35 7.30 2.72 37.86
N VAL A 36 8.42 3.47 37.86
CA VAL A 36 9.01 4.06 36.65
C VAL A 36 9.41 2.98 35.66
N ASN A 37 10.12 1.93 36.11
CA ASN A 37 10.51 0.81 35.25
C ASN A 37 9.31 0.07 34.66
N SER A 38 8.27 -0.15 35.48
CA SER A 38 7.03 -0.81 35.01
C SER A 38 6.29 0.04 33.98
N SER A 39 6.23 1.37 34.19
CA SER A 39 5.64 2.30 33.22
C SER A 39 6.40 2.30 31.91
N GLN A 40 7.73 2.40 31.96
CA GLN A 40 8.57 2.36 30.76
C GLN A 40 8.42 1.04 30.00
N THR A 41 8.35 -0.08 30.70
CA THR A 41 8.14 -1.40 30.07
C THR A 41 6.79 -1.48 29.37
N ARG A 42 5.73 -0.94 29.97
CA ARG A 42 4.40 -0.89 29.32
C ARG A 42 4.44 -0.04 28.05
N ASP A 43 5.04 1.15 28.10
CA ASP A 43 5.17 2.04 26.96
C ASP A 43 5.95 1.37 25.80
N GLU A 44 7.00 0.59 26.13
CA GLU A 44 7.76 -0.16 25.10
C GLU A 44 6.93 -1.29 24.47
N ILE A 45 6.16 -2.02 25.26
CA ILE A 45 5.28 -3.09 24.75
C ILE A 45 4.19 -2.47 23.86
N GLU A 46 3.59 -1.36 24.27
CA GLU A 46 2.58 -0.67 23.46
C GLU A 46 3.13 -0.21 22.11
N ARG A 47 4.31 0.43 22.11
CA ARG A 47 5.00 0.85 20.86
C ARG A 47 5.35 -0.33 19.96
N ALA A 48 5.81 -1.46 20.53
CA ALA A 48 6.13 -2.65 19.77
C ALA A 48 4.87 -3.28 19.14
N ASN A 49 3.76 -3.28 19.88
CA ASN A 49 2.47 -3.76 19.38
C ASN A 49 1.96 -2.86 18.25
N GLU A 50 1.97 -1.54 18.44
CA GLU A 50 1.58 -0.55 17.42
C GLU A 50 2.42 -0.70 16.14
N GLN A 51 3.74 -0.83 16.26
CA GLN A 51 4.63 -1.06 15.12
C GLN A 51 4.27 -2.34 14.37
N THR A 52 3.98 -3.42 15.12
CA THR A 52 3.63 -4.71 14.52
C THR A 52 2.29 -4.64 13.80
N GLU A 53 1.31 -4.00 14.40
CA GLU A 53 -0.02 -3.79 13.81
C GLU A 53 0.07 -2.93 12.56
N ASN A 54 0.75 -1.79 12.62
CA ASN A 54 0.96 -0.89 11.49
C ASN A 54 1.67 -1.59 10.33
N GLY A 55 2.74 -2.34 10.61
CA GLY A 55 3.47 -3.08 9.57
C GLY A 55 2.61 -4.14 8.89
N ARG A 56 1.81 -4.89 9.66
CA ARG A 56 0.88 -5.90 9.11
C ARG A 56 -0.25 -5.26 8.32
N TYR A 57 -0.83 -4.18 8.83
CA TYR A 57 -1.91 -3.48 8.17
C TYR A 57 -1.45 -2.86 6.84
N ALA A 58 -0.28 -2.22 6.82
CA ALA A 58 0.31 -1.70 5.58
C ALA A 58 0.55 -2.81 4.55
N MET A 59 1.09 -3.95 5.00
CA MET A 59 1.31 -5.12 4.15
C MET A 59 -0.01 -5.65 3.57
N GLN A 60 -1.07 -5.72 4.37
CA GLN A 60 -2.40 -6.18 3.94
C GLN A 60 -3.00 -5.23 2.90
N LEU A 61 -3.01 -3.91 3.14
CA LEU A 61 -3.54 -2.91 2.21
C LEU A 61 -2.90 -3.01 0.83
N LEU A 62 -1.57 -3.07 0.79
CA LEU A 62 -0.82 -3.19 -0.46
C LEU A 62 -1.06 -4.55 -1.14
N THR A 63 -1.13 -5.63 -0.35
CA THR A 63 -1.40 -6.98 -0.87
C THR A 63 -2.77 -7.06 -1.52
N ASP A 64 -3.79 -6.52 -0.88
CA ASP A 64 -5.17 -6.58 -1.38
C ASP A 64 -5.32 -5.78 -2.67
N ASP A 65 -4.70 -4.61 -2.78
CA ASP A 65 -4.78 -3.81 -3.99
C ASP A 65 -3.95 -4.39 -5.15
N LEU A 66 -2.73 -4.89 -4.87
CA LEU A 66 -1.89 -5.57 -5.87
C LEU A 66 -2.55 -6.87 -6.40
N ARG A 67 -3.21 -7.65 -5.55
CA ARG A 67 -3.96 -8.85 -5.98
C ARG A 67 -5.08 -8.52 -6.94
N ASN A 68 -5.72 -7.36 -6.76
CA ASN A 68 -6.81 -6.89 -7.60
C ASN A 68 -6.35 -6.04 -8.79
N ALA A 69 -5.05 -5.74 -8.91
CA ALA A 69 -4.52 -4.97 -10.03
C ALA A 69 -4.93 -5.58 -11.37
N GLY A 70 -5.29 -4.73 -12.32
CA GLY A 70 -5.72 -5.15 -13.65
C GLY A 70 -7.12 -5.75 -13.72
N TYR A 71 -7.90 -5.75 -12.62
CA TYR A 71 -9.31 -6.11 -12.72
C TYR A 71 -10.05 -5.04 -13.54
N LEU A 72 -10.67 -5.44 -14.63
CA LEU A 72 -11.44 -4.60 -15.53
C LEU A 72 -12.78 -5.30 -15.87
N ALA A 73 -13.47 -5.76 -14.85
CA ALA A 73 -14.69 -6.56 -14.98
C ALA A 73 -14.45 -7.75 -15.96
N GLU A 74 -15.29 -7.90 -16.96
CA GLU A 74 -15.20 -8.97 -17.95
C GLU A 74 -14.26 -8.66 -19.14
N PHE A 75 -13.70 -7.44 -19.19
CA PHE A 75 -12.80 -7.03 -20.28
C PHE A 75 -11.38 -7.53 -20.09
N ASN A 76 -10.80 -8.07 -21.18
CA ASN A 76 -9.38 -8.47 -21.21
C ASN A 76 -8.50 -7.39 -21.82
N PRO A 77 -7.72 -6.63 -21.03
CA PRO A 77 -6.85 -5.57 -21.55
C PRO A 77 -5.66 -6.08 -22.38
N ALA A 78 -5.39 -7.40 -22.40
CA ALA A 78 -4.36 -7.96 -23.28
C ALA A 78 -4.72 -7.82 -24.76
N LEU A 79 -5.99 -7.58 -25.09
CA LEU A 79 -6.46 -7.28 -26.44
C LEU A 79 -6.05 -5.88 -26.92
N LEU A 80 -5.67 -4.99 -25.99
CA LEU A 80 -5.24 -3.64 -26.33
C LEU A 80 -3.77 -3.61 -26.76
N SER A 81 -3.47 -2.70 -27.69
CA SER A 81 -2.10 -2.37 -28.04
C SER A 81 -1.36 -1.77 -26.85
N LEU A 82 -0.07 -2.04 -26.74
CA LEU A 82 0.78 -1.39 -25.75
C LEU A 82 0.92 0.10 -26.08
N PRO A 83 0.99 0.96 -25.06
CA PRO A 83 1.36 2.36 -25.28
C PRO A 83 2.80 2.45 -25.78
N THR A 84 3.13 3.54 -26.46
CA THR A 84 4.48 3.78 -27.01
C THR A 84 5.47 4.27 -25.95
N THR A 85 4.96 4.81 -24.86
CA THR A 85 5.73 5.29 -23.70
C THR A 85 5.11 4.76 -22.41
N THR A 86 5.90 4.69 -21.35
CA THR A 86 5.38 4.34 -20.01
C THR A 86 4.29 5.34 -19.60
N PRO A 87 3.09 4.88 -19.22
CA PRO A 87 1.99 5.78 -18.87
C PRO A 87 2.34 6.72 -17.71
N ASN A 88 1.88 7.97 -17.79
CA ASN A 88 2.03 8.91 -16.68
C ASN A 88 1.22 8.43 -15.48
N PRO A 89 1.84 8.21 -14.29
CA PRO A 89 1.12 7.82 -13.08
C PRO A 89 0.04 8.81 -12.67
N CYS A 90 0.24 10.10 -12.94
CA CYS A 90 -0.66 11.19 -12.57
C CYS A 90 -1.66 11.55 -13.68
N ALA A 91 -1.88 10.65 -14.64
CA ALA A 91 -2.82 10.90 -15.73
C ALA A 91 -4.26 11.09 -15.21
N THR A 92 -4.92 12.13 -15.70
CA THR A 92 -6.34 12.44 -15.43
C THR A 92 -7.17 12.52 -16.73
N ALA A 93 -6.53 12.74 -17.86
CA ALA A 93 -7.20 12.79 -19.16
C ALA A 93 -7.64 11.38 -19.61
N LEU A 94 -8.86 11.25 -20.09
CA LEU A 94 -9.45 9.96 -20.50
C LEU A 94 -8.60 9.21 -21.53
N ALA A 95 -7.97 9.91 -22.46
CA ALA A 95 -7.09 9.30 -23.48
C ALA A 95 -5.88 8.61 -22.82
N ASP A 96 -5.26 9.26 -21.83
CA ASP A 96 -4.11 8.73 -21.10
C ASP A 96 -4.51 7.57 -20.21
N LEU A 97 -5.69 7.66 -19.54
CA LEU A 97 -6.24 6.57 -18.73
C LEU A 97 -6.52 5.34 -19.61
N LYS A 98 -7.12 5.51 -20.78
CA LYS A 98 -7.35 4.43 -21.77
C LYS A 98 -6.03 3.81 -22.24
N ALA A 99 -5.02 4.62 -22.55
CA ALA A 99 -3.69 4.14 -22.95
C ALA A 99 -2.99 3.36 -21.83
N ALA A 100 -3.30 3.64 -20.57
CA ALA A 100 -2.71 2.96 -19.40
C ALA A 100 -3.41 1.63 -19.03
N LEU A 101 -4.59 1.31 -19.58
CA LEU A 101 -5.34 0.09 -19.25
C LEU A 101 -4.53 -1.23 -19.38
N PRO A 102 -3.63 -1.40 -20.38
CA PRO A 102 -2.82 -2.61 -20.50
C PRO A 102 -1.82 -2.79 -19.35
N ILE A 103 -1.51 -1.73 -18.60
CA ILE A 103 -0.48 -1.71 -17.55
C ILE A 103 -1.15 -1.67 -16.19
N ALA A 104 -1.38 -2.85 -15.62
CA ALA A 104 -2.06 -3.00 -14.33
C ALA A 104 -1.23 -2.50 -13.14
N VAL A 105 0.07 -2.78 -13.16
CA VAL A 105 1.04 -2.39 -12.14
C VAL A 105 2.21 -1.66 -12.82
N GLN A 106 2.66 -0.61 -12.20
CA GLN A 106 3.82 0.18 -12.64
C GLN A 106 4.55 0.69 -11.41
N GLY A 107 5.85 0.88 -11.48
CA GLY A 107 6.62 1.38 -10.35
C GLY A 107 7.68 2.40 -10.76
N ASN A 108 8.31 2.93 -9.72
CA ASN A 108 9.50 3.76 -9.83
C ASN A 108 10.45 3.38 -8.71
N ASP A 109 11.58 2.80 -9.09
CA ASP A 109 12.61 2.33 -8.16
C ASP A 109 13.27 3.51 -7.46
N ASN A 110 13.35 3.44 -6.12
CA ASN A 110 14.00 4.42 -5.24
C ASN A 110 13.52 5.88 -5.42
N ALA A 111 12.28 6.09 -5.92
CA ALA A 111 11.75 7.41 -6.25
C ALA A 111 12.70 8.24 -7.14
N ALA A 112 13.39 7.57 -8.07
CA ALA A 112 14.32 8.21 -9.02
C ALA A 112 13.64 9.32 -9.85
N SER A 113 12.33 9.22 -10.06
CA SER A 113 11.48 10.25 -10.67
C SER A 113 10.17 10.36 -9.89
N ILE A 114 9.94 11.49 -9.26
CA ILE A 114 8.73 11.71 -8.46
C ILE A 114 7.58 12.17 -9.36
N PRO A 115 6.45 11.42 -9.42
CA PRO A 115 5.25 11.85 -10.12
C PRO A 115 4.72 13.20 -9.62
N THR A 116 4.30 14.07 -10.52
CA THR A 116 3.91 15.46 -10.22
C THR A 116 2.72 15.63 -9.29
N CYS A 117 1.87 14.60 -9.17
CA CYS A 117 0.74 14.58 -8.25
C CYS A 117 1.11 14.17 -6.82
N LEU A 118 2.37 13.83 -6.54
CA LEU A 118 2.85 13.47 -5.22
C LEU A 118 3.62 14.62 -4.57
N SER A 119 3.60 14.65 -3.25
CA SER A 119 4.34 15.60 -2.44
C SER A 119 4.96 14.90 -1.23
N ASP A 120 6.05 15.44 -0.71
CA ASP A 120 6.75 14.94 0.49
C ASP A 120 7.22 13.48 0.37
N VAL A 121 7.54 13.01 -0.83
CA VAL A 121 8.01 11.65 -1.08
C VAL A 121 9.37 11.44 -0.43
N LYS A 122 9.52 10.34 0.32
CA LYS A 122 10.78 9.97 0.94
C LYS A 122 11.74 9.38 -0.10
N ALA A 123 12.93 9.96 -0.22
CA ALA A 123 13.95 9.48 -1.14
C ALA A 123 14.45 8.07 -0.76
N GLY A 124 14.81 7.28 -1.76
CA GLY A 124 15.30 5.91 -1.58
C GLY A 124 14.20 4.92 -1.19
N THR A 125 12.94 5.23 -1.49
CA THR A 125 11.80 4.32 -1.34
C THR A 125 11.08 4.20 -2.67
N ASP A 126 10.47 3.05 -2.94
CA ASP A 126 9.74 2.82 -4.18
C ASP A 126 8.38 3.49 -4.20
N ILE A 127 7.93 3.79 -5.42
CA ILE A 127 6.57 4.23 -5.69
C ILE A 127 5.92 3.13 -6.52
N VAL A 128 4.70 2.72 -6.17
CA VAL A 128 3.93 1.74 -6.93
C VAL A 128 2.58 2.29 -7.34
N VAL A 129 2.22 2.06 -8.59
CA VAL A 129 0.95 2.44 -9.20
C VAL A 129 0.14 1.19 -9.46
N VAL A 130 -1.09 1.16 -8.98
CA VAL A 130 -2.06 0.09 -9.21
C VAL A 130 -3.25 0.65 -9.96
N ARG A 131 -3.61 0.02 -11.08
CA ARG A 131 -4.77 0.40 -11.90
C ARG A 131 -5.75 -0.75 -11.97
N ARG A 132 -7.01 -0.45 -11.70
CA ARG A 132 -8.11 -1.42 -11.75
C ARG A 132 -9.47 -0.76 -11.75
N ALA A 133 -10.48 -1.49 -12.14
CA ALA A 133 -11.86 -1.16 -11.79
C ALA A 133 -12.16 -1.63 -10.34
N SER A 134 -13.17 -1.04 -9.71
CA SER A 134 -13.73 -1.55 -8.45
C SER A 134 -14.36 -2.92 -8.68
N GLY A 135 -14.13 -3.88 -7.78
CA GLY A 135 -14.85 -5.15 -7.79
C GLY A 135 -16.36 -4.99 -7.54
N CYS A 136 -16.74 -3.86 -6.99
CA CYS A 136 -18.10 -3.49 -6.62
C CYS A 136 -18.74 -2.67 -7.73
N ALA A 137 -19.91 -3.05 -8.21
CA ALA A 137 -20.66 -2.27 -9.20
C ALA A 137 -21.45 -1.16 -8.52
N VAL A 138 -21.52 0.01 -9.15
CA VAL A 138 -22.30 1.15 -8.65
C VAL A 138 -23.78 0.78 -8.50
N GLY A 139 -24.38 1.17 -7.37
CA GLY A 139 -25.80 0.93 -7.09
C GLY A 139 -26.09 -0.44 -6.46
N THR A 140 -25.07 -1.28 -6.22
CA THR A 140 -25.21 -2.48 -5.40
C THR A 140 -25.07 -2.15 -3.91
N THR A 141 -25.68 -2.96 -3.05
CA THR A 141 -25.61 -2.78 -1.58
C THR A 141 -24.16 -2.82 -1.11
N ASP A 142 -23.79 -1.96 -0.18
CA ASP A 142 -22.44 -1.83 0.40
C ASP A 142 -21.33 -1.39 -0.58
N CYS A 143 -21.70 -0.90 -1.77
CA CYS A 143 -20.75 -0.32 -2.72
C CYS A 143 -20.75 1.20 -2.68
N ASP A 144 -19.63 1.81 -3.11
CA ASP A 144 -19.51 3.25 -3.19
C ASP A 144 -20.60 3.83 -4.13
N PRO A 145 -21.25 4.95 -3.74
CA PRO A 145 -22.21 5.62 -4.59
C PRO A 145 -21.53 6.24 -5.82
N LEU A 146 -22.34 6.55 -6.83
CA LEU A 146 -21.85 7.29 -8.00
C LEU A 146 -21.31 8.65 -7.58
N ILE A 147 -20.08 8.97 -7.97
CA ILE A 147 -19.42 10.26 -7.77
C ILE A 147 -19.34 10.96 -9.13
N ALA A 148 -20.04 12.05 -9.30
CA ALA A 148 -20.05 12.81 -10.56
C ALA A 148 -18.63 13.29 -10.91
N GLY A 149 -18.21 13.08 -12.16
CA GLY A 149 -16.88 13.47 -12.66
C GLY A 149 -15.74 12.49 -12.34
N ALA A 150 -15.97 11.47 -11.51
CA ALA A 150 -14.99 10.39 -11.35
C ALA A 150 -15.02 9.45 -12.58
N PRO A 151 -13.90 8.80 -12.95
CA PRO A 151 -13.86 7.89 -14.07
C PRO A 151 -14.55 6.56 -13.73
N TYR A 152 -15.41 6.08 -14.66
CA TYR A 152 -16.09 4.81 -14.56
C TYR A 152 -15.74 3.91 -15.74
N PHE A 153 -15.62 2.62 -15.45
CA PHE A 153 -15.36 1.58 -16.41
C PHE A 153 -16.59 0.71 -16.60
N GLN A 154 -16.85 0.34 -17.85
CA GLN A 154 -17.92 -0.57 -18.25
C GLN A 154 -17.36 -1.60 -19.23
N ALA A 155 -17.63 -2.89 -19.03
CA ALA A 155 -17.26 -3.96 -19.94
C ALA A 155 -18.51 -4.47 -20.64
N SER A 156 -18.45 -4.70 -21.96
CA SER A 156 -19.54 -5.32 -22.70
C SER A 156 -19.61 -6.83 -22.42
N GLY A 157 -20.82 -7.34 -22.29
CA GLY A 157 -21.16 -8.75 -22.34
C GLY A 157 -21.96 -9.13 -23.59
N CYS A 158 -22.33 -8.13 -24.42
CA CYS A 158 -23.20 -8.29 -25.55
C CYS A 158 -22.46 -8.68 -26.84
N THR A 159 -22.89 -9.74 -27.52
CA THR A 159 -22.29 -10.21 -28.79
C THR A 159 -22.81 -9.45 -30.02
N SER A 160 -23.23 -8.20 -29.87
CA SER A 160 -23.68 -7.38 -31.00
C SER A 160 -22.51 -6.94 -31.90
N PRO A 161 -22.79 -6.64 -33.18
CA PRO A 161 -21.78 -6.04 -34.09
C PRO A 161 -21.25 -4.68 -33.65
N ALA A 162 -22.01 -3.96 -32.80
CA ALA A 162 -21.59 -2.70 -32.22
C ALA A 162 -20.69 -2.86 -30.99
N GLU A 163 -20.66 -4.06 -30.38
CA GLU A 163 -19.93 -4.36 -29.17
C GLU A 163 -18.95 -5.54 -29.40
N LEU A 164 -19.12 -6.71 -28.76
CA LEU A 164 -18.14 -7.80 -28.78
C LEU A 164 -17.94 -8.47 -30.14
N SER A 165 -18.88 -8.33 -31.10
CA SER A 165 -18.67 -8.79 -32.48
C SER A 165 -18.10 -7.70 -33.40
N SER A 166 -17.76 -6.53 -32.88
CA SER A 166 -17.05 -5.48 -33.60
C SER A 166 -15.60 -5.90 -33.89
N PRO A 167 -15.05 -5.56 -35.07
CA PRO A 167 -13.61 -5.72 -35.32
C PRO A 167 -12.74 -4.76 -34.50
N ASN A 168 -13.35 -3.73 -33.89
CA ASN A 168 -12.65 -2.74 -33.08
C ASN A 168 -12.78 -3.06 -31.57
N VAL A 169 -11.69 -3.47 -30.95
CA VAL A 169 -11.60 -3.78 -29.53
C VAL A 169 -12.00 -2.58 -28.64
N ALA A 170 -11.89 -1.34 -29.13
CA ALA A 170 -12.33 -0.16 -28.38
C ALA A 170 -13.84 -0.14 -28.10
N ASN A 171 -14.63 -0.94 -28.82
CA ASN A 171 -16.07 -1.10 -28.59
C ASN A 171 -16.41 -2.13 -27.51
N TYR A 172 -15.42 -2.86 -26.97
CA TYR A 172 -15.65 -3.90 -25.97
C TYR A 172 -15.72 -3.33 -24.54
N TYR A 173 -15.30 -2.10 -24.37
CA TYR A 173 -15.28 -1.43 -23.06
C TYR A 173 -15.59 0.07 -23.19
N GLY A 174 -16.07 0.64 -22.11
CA GLY A 174 -16.22 2.08 -21.93
C GLY A 174 -15.38 2.55 -20.74
N LEU A 175 -14.71 3.69 -20.89
CA LEU A 175 -14.08 4.42 -19.78
C LEU A 175 -14.39 5.89 -19.99
N ASP A 176 -15.18 6.46 -19.08
CA ASP A 176 -15.59 7.86 -19.16
C ASP A 176 -15.89 8.45 -17.78
N VAL A 177 -15.81 9.76 -17.65
CA VAL A 177 -16.23 10.51 -16.45
C VAL A 177 -17.71 10.89 -16.52
N ASP A 178 -18.28 10.91 -17.72
CA ASP A 178 -19.72 11.08 -17.95
C ASP A 178 -20.35 9.70 -18.18
N THR A 179 -21.12 9.25 -17.21
CA THR A 179 -21.73 7.91 -17.26
C THR A 179 -22.82 7.78 -18.34
N THR A 180 -23.31 8.88 -18.92
CA THR A 180 -24.25 8.84 -20.06
C THR A 180 -23.59 8.33 -21.34
N ASN A 181 -22.26 8.40 -21.44
CA ASN A 181 -21.48 7.83 -22.54
C ASN A 181 -21.21 6.32 -22.39
N LEU A 182 -21.56 5.74 -21.24
CA LEU A 182 -21.36 4.32 -20.92
C LEU A 182 -22.64 3.54 -21.20
N THR A 183 -22.78 3.06 -22.43
CA THR A 183 -24.02 2.47 -22.99
C THR A 183 -23.86 1.01 -23.40
N LEU A 184 -22.85 0.31 -22.91
CA LEU A 184 -22.61 -1.10 -23.20
C LEU A 184 -23.59 -2.00 -22.45
N HIS A 185 -23.85 -3.20 -23.01
CA HIS A 185 -24.88 -4.10 -22.52
C HIS A 185 -24.33 -5.40 -21.96
N GLN A 186 -25.17 -6.08 -21.18
CA GLN A 186 -24.94 -7.42 -20.65
C GLN A 186 -25.23 -8.51 -21.71
N LYS A 187 -25.05 -9.76 -21.34
CA LYS A 187 -25.29 -10.97 -22.17
C LYS A 187 -26.75 -11.17 -22.56
N ASP A 188 -27.68 -10.47 -21.93
CA ASP A 188 -29.12 -10.55 -22.22
C ASP A 188 -29.54 -9.78 -23.48
N CYS A 189 -28.62 -9.13 -24.16
CA CYS A 189 -28.85 -8.51 -25.44
C CYS A 189 -29.18 -9.51 -26.54
N ASN A 190 -30.12 -9.19 -27.41
CA ASN A 190 -30.47 -9.97 -28.59
C ASN A 190 -30.63 -9.06 -29.81
N PRO A 191 -29.51 -8.60 -30.42
CA PRO A 191 -29.56 -7.69 -31.56
C PRO A 191 -30.18 -8.37 -32.79
N PRO A 192 -30.95 -7.66 -33.62
CA PRO A 192 -31.31 -6.25 -33.49
C PRO A 192 -32.58 -5.98 -32.65
N THR A 193 -33.19 -7.02 -32.08
CA THR A 193 -34.54 -6.95 -31.49
C THR A 193 -34.59 -6.44 -30.06
N THR A 194 -33.56 -6.71 -29.27
CA THR A 194 -33.52 -6.33 -27.85
C THR A 194 -32.15 -5.74 -27.49
N PRO A 195 -32.05 -4.46 -27.12
CA PRO A 195 -30.78 -3.86 -26.73
C PRO A 195 -30.16 -4.53 -25.50
N GLY A 196 -30.97 -5.09 -24.61
CA GLY A 196 -30.51 -5.72 -23.37
C GLY A 196 -30.42 -4.76 -22.18
N THR A 197 -29.98 -5.30 -21.05
CA THR A 197 -29.71 -4.52 -19.84
C THR A 197 -28.33 -3.86 -19.94
N LEU A 198 -28.20 -2.62 -19.47
CA LEU A 198 -26.89 -1.96 -19.42
C LEU A 198 -25.91 -2.74 -18.55
N ALA A 199 -24.67 -2.86 -19.00
CA ALA A 199 -23.61 -3.48 -18.24
C ALA A 199 -23.29 -2.68 -16.97
N PRO A 200 -22.86 -3.33 -15.87
CA PRO A 200 -22.57 -2.65 -14.62
C PRO A 200 -21.48 -1.59 -14.77
N LEU A 201 -21.61 -0.51 -14.03
CA LEU A 201 -20.59 0.52 -13.90
C LEU A 201 -19.67 0.21 -12.73
N HIS A 202 -18.37 0.23 -12.97
CA HIS A 202 -17.34 0.06 -11.95
C HIS A 202 -16.48 1.31 -11.87
N GLN A 203 -16.25 1.87 -10.69
CA GLN A 203 -15.35 3.00 -10.56
C GLN A 203 -13.94 2.59 -10.99
N TYR A 204 -13.35 3.30 -11.94
CA TYR A 204 -11.98 3.11 -12.34
C TYR A 204 -11.05 3.79 -11.34
N ARG A 205 -10.07 3.06 -10.84
CA ARG A 205 -9.15 3.51 -9.79
C ARG A 205 -7.72 3.47 -10.27
N THR A 206 -7.00 4.56 -10.06
CA THR A 206 -5.55 4.62 -10.09
C THR A 206 -5.11 4.98 -8.69
N HIS A 207 -4.40 4.07 -8.04
CA HIS A 207 -3.81 4.24 -6.72
C HIS A 207 -2.29 4.33 -6.86
N ILE A 208 -1.68 5.34 -6.26
CA ILE A 208 -0.23 5.52 -6.22
C ILE A 208 0.21 5.46 -4.78
N TYR A 209 0.90 4.39 -4.39
CA TYR A 209 1.42 4.20 -3.04
C TYR A 209 2.86 4.69 -2.97
N PHE A 210 3.19 5.40 -1.92
CA PHE A 210 4.52 5.93 -1.67
C PHE A 210 4.74 6.15 -0.16
N ILE A 211 6.01 6.26 0.25
CA ILE A 211 6.36 6.67 1.60
C ILE A 211 6.57 8.17 1.61
N ALA A 212 5.85 8.87 2.50
CA ALA A 212 6.07 10.28 2.79
C ALA A 212 7.04 10.44 3.97
N ASN A 213 7.78 11.57 4.00
CA ASN A 213 8.65 11.89 5.13
C ASN A 213 7.86 12.18 6.41
N ASN A 214 6.63 12.66 6.26
CA ASN A 214 5.79 13.13 7.36
C ASN A 214 4.37 12.58 7.23
N ASP A 215 3.69 12.30 8.36
CA ASP A 215 2.24 12.13 8.39
C ASP A 215 1.55 13.47 8.21
N LYS A 216 1.86 14.40 9.10
CA LYS A 216 1.49 15.82 9.05
C LYS A 216 2.73 16.66 8.81
N ASN A 217 2.53 17.82 8.21
CA ASN A 217 3.65 18.68 7.84
C ASN A 217 4.63 18.91 9.00
N GLY A 218 5.87 18.40 8.86
CA GLY A 218 6.97 18.62 9.76
C GLY A 218 7.03 17.76 11.03
N ASP A 219 6.20 16.70 11.15
CA ASP A 219 6.19 15.83 12.34
C ASP A 219 7.30 14.75 12.33
N GLY A 220 7.95 14.53 11.20
CA GLY A 220 9.03 13.53 11.05
C GLY A 220 8.58 12.08 11.21
N ILE A 221 7.28 11.80 11.11
CA ILE A 221 6.71 10.45 11.15
C ILE A 221 6.55 9.93 9.72
N PRO A 222 7.45 9.04 9.23
CA PRO A 222 7.31 8.51 7.88
C PRO A 222 6.02 7.69 7.78
N THR A 223 5.28 7.92 6.71
CA THR A 223 3.92 7.40 6.57
C THR A 223 3.70 6.82 5.18
N LEU A 224 3.14 5.61 5.12
CA LEU A 224 2.60 5.08 3.88
C LEU A 224 1.38 5.91 3.49
N LYS A 225 1.44 6.56 2.33
CA LYS A 225 0.33 7.34 1.74
C LYS A 225 -0.09 6.76 0.41
N ARG A 226 -1.33 7.08 0.02
CA ARG A 226 -1.89 6.73 -1.28
C ARG A 226 -2.44 7.97 -1.95
N ALA A 227 -2.01 8.24 -3.18
CA ALA A 227 -2.71 9.19 -4.04
C ALA A 227 -3.78 8.43 -4.83
N GLU A 228 -5.01 8.91 -4.79
CA GLU A 228 -6.21 8.31 -5.38
C GLU A 228 -6.78 9.20 -6.46
N LEU A 229 -7.01 8.63 -7.64
CA LEU A 229 -7.69 9.34 -8.72
C LEU A 229 -9.18 9.52 -8.39
N GLY A 230 -9.61 10.76 -8.30
CA GLY A 230 -11.01 11.16 -8.08
C GLY A 230 -11.54 12.08 -9.18
N ALA A 231 -12.70 12.69 -8.94
CA ALA A 231 -13.36 13.60 -9.88
C ALA A 231 -12.54 14.88 -10.16
N SER A 232 -11.77 15.36 -9.21
CA SER A 232 -10.98 16.60 -9.31
C SER A 232 -9.47 16.36 -9.45
N GLY A 233 -9.07 15.15 -9.88
CA GLY A 233 -7.67 14.74 -9.95
C GLY A 233 -7.27 13.89 -8.76
N PHE A 234 -5.98 13.91 -8.40
CA PHE A 234 -5.46 13.06 -7.33
C PHE A 234 -5.59 13.70 -5.94
N THR A 235 -6.05 12.91 -4.97
CA THR A 235 -6.10 13.26 -3.55
C THR A 235 -5.14 12.35 -2.78
N ILE A 236 -4.27 12.92 -1.95
CA ILE A 236 -3.34 12.16 -1.11
C ILE A 236 -4.00 11.82 0.23
N VAL A 237 -4.06 10.54 0.56
CA VAL A 237 -4.65 10.00 1.78
C VAL A 237 -3.54 9.33 2.61
N PRO A 238 -3.32 9.74 3.88
CA PRO A 238 -2.45 9.01 4.79
C PRO A 238 -3.10 7.68 5.17
N LEU A 239 -2.34 6.58 5.14
CA LEU A 239 -2.85 5.25 5.41
C LEU A 239 -2.28 4.67 6.70
N VAL A 240 -0.95 4.61 6.83
CA VAL A 240 -0.29 3.95 7.96
C VAL A 240 0.98 4.70 8.36
N GLU A 241 0.98 5.22 9.58
CA GLU A 241 2.13 5.87 10.19
C GLU A 241 3.23 4.88 10.54
N GLY A 242 4.47 5.36 10.59
CA GLY A 242 5.64 4.56 11.01
C GLY A 242 6.17 3.61 9.94
N ILE A 243 5.67 3.64 8.71
CA ILE A 243 6.28 2.90 7.58
C ILE A 243 7.40 3.76 6.99
N GLU A 244 8.63 3.33 7.21
CA GLU A 244 9.82 4.12 6.90
C GLU A 244 10.41 3.83 5.53
N ASN A 245 10.24 2.63 5.01
CA ASN A 245 10.74 2.24 3.69
C ASN A 245 9.79 1.22 3.05
N MET A 246 9.71 1.27 1.74
CA MET A 246 9.01 0.33 0.88
C MET A 246 9.89 0.03 -0.34
N GLN A 247 10.08 -1.27 -0.64
CA GLN A 247 10.79 -1.72 -1.83
C GLN A 247 9.99 -2.85 -2.49
N ILE A 248 10.05 -2.94 -3.81
CA ILE A 248 9.27 -3.89 -4.59
C ILE A 248 10.14 -4.52 -5.68
N GLU A 249 10.12 -5.85 -5.74
CA GLU A 249 10.62 -6.59 -6.90
C GLU A 249 9.42 -7.11 -7.70
N TYR A 250 9.38 -6.78 -8.96
CA TYR A 250 8.34 -7.20 -9.90
C TYR A 250 8.70 -8.53 -10.53
N GLY A 251 7.83 -9.53 -10.37
CA GLY A 251 7.94 -10.82 -11.05
C GLY A 251 7.35 -10.72 -12.45
N ILE A 252 8.21 -10.65 -13.45
CA ILE A 252 7.83 -10.57 -14.86
C ILE A 252 7.86 -11.93 -15.53
N GLU A 253 6.92 -12.17 -16.42
CA GLU A 253 6.89 -13.35 -17.27
C GLU A 253 7.48 -13.02 -18.63
N THR A 254 8.60 -13.68 -18.95
CA THR A 254 9.37 -13.44 -20.20
C THR A 254 9.31 -14.64 -21.15
N VAL A 255 8.68 -15.75 -20.73
CA VAL A 255 8.58 -16.97 -21.54
C VAL A 255 7.38 -16.94 -22.48
N THR A 256 7.49 -17.67 -23.60
CA THR A 256 6.42 -17.87 -24.57
C THR A 256 6.33 -19.35 -24.89
N PRO A 257 5.17 -20.03 -24.78
CA PRO A 257 3.88 -19.46 -24.35
C PRO A 257 3.89 -19.05 -22.88
N THR A 258 2.99 -18.11 -22.52
CA THR A 258 2.83 -17.63 -21.15
C THR A 258 2.25 -18.71 -20.26
N THR A 259 2.62 -18.69 -18.98
CA THR A 259 2.24 -19.68 -17.96
C THR A 259 1.55 -19.07 -16.73
N GLY A 260 1.54 -17.73 -16.63
CA GLY A 260 1.06 -17.01 -15.45
C GLY A 260 2.00 -17.07 -14.25
N VAL A 261 3.27 -17.48 -14.47
CA VAL A 261 4.30 -17.59 -13.44
C VAL A 261 5.47 -16.66 -13.77
N ALA A 262 6.00 -15.98 -12.76
CA ALA A 262 7.16 -15.12 -12.94
C ALA A 262 8.39 -15.93 -13.35
N SER A 263 9.03 -15.54 -14.42
CA SER A 263 10.30 -16.13 -14.90
C SER A 263 11.49 -15.51 -14.16
N VAL A 264 11.37 -14.23 -13.79
CA VAL A 264 12.43 -13.46 -13.14
C VAL A 264 11.82 -12.36 -12.26
N PHE A 265 12.56 -11.96 -11.23
CA PHE A 265 12.23 -10.78 -10.40
C PHE A 265 13.24 -9.67 -10.64
N THR A 266 12.76 -8.44 -10.75
CA THR A 266 13.55 -7.23 -10.94
C THR A 266 12.93 -6.06 -10.19
N ALA A 267 13.73 -5.16 -9.64
CA ALA A 267 13.24 -3.92 -9.03
C ALA A 267 12.71 -2.94 -10.10
N ASP A 268 13.29 -2.95 -11.31
CA ASP A 268 12.85 -2.09 -12.39
C ASP A 268 12.66 -2.85 -13.71
N PRO A 269 11.43 -3.22 -14.09
CA PRO A 269 11.11 -3.77 -15.39
C PRO A 269 11.51 -2.90 -16.59
N ALA A 270 11.62 -1.57 -16.40
CA ALA A 270 11.98 -0.65 -17.47
C ALA A 270 13.46 -0.70 -17.85
N SER A 271 14.31 -1.27 -17.02
CA SER A 271 15.75 -1.44 -17.26
C SER A 271 16.17 -2.91 -17.44
N TYR A 272 15.27 -3.86 -17.18
CA TYR A 272 15.58 -5.27 -17.19
C TYR A 272 16.16 -5.75 -18.54
N GLY A 273 17.30 -6.43 -18.47
CA GLY A 273 17.96 -7.03 -19.64
C GLY A 273 18.42 -6.01 -20.69
N GLY A 274 18.53 -4.74 -20.33
CA GLY A 274 18.88 -3.66 -21.26
C GLY A 274 17.81 -3.41 -22.32
N CYS A 275 16.53 -3.66 -21.97
CA CYS A 275 15.40 -3.44 -22.87
C CYS A 275 15.30 -2.01 -23.37
N ALA A 276 14.61 -1.78 -24.49
CA ALA A 276 14.32 -0.46 -25.05
C ALA A 276 12.88 -0.37 -25.59
N GLY A 277 12.26 0.80 -25.43
CA GLY A 277 10.97 1.12 -26.03
C GLY A 277 9.85 0.15 -25.65
N ALA A 278 9.16 -0.40 -26.64
CA ALA A 278 7.99 -1.27 -26.44
C ALA A 278 8.29 -2.56 -25.66
N VAL A 279 9.53 -3.06 -25.68
CA VAL A 279 9.92 -4.27 -24.92
C VAL A 279 9.83 -4.01 -23.44
N CYS A 280 10.36 -2.88 -22.94
CA CYS A 280 10.28 -2.50 -21.53
C CYS A 280 8.83 -2.31 -21.07
N ILE A 281 8.00 -1.70 -21.92
CA ILE A 281 6.57 -1.53 -21.64
C ILE A 281 5.87 -2.90 -21.59
N GLY A 282 6.29 -3.84 -22.45
CA GLY A 282 5.81 -5.22 -22.42
C GLY A 282 6.10 -5.92 -21.10
N TYR A 283 7.24 -5.66 -20.47
CA TYR A 283 7.56 -6.21 -19.14
C TYR A 283 6.61 -5.67 -18.07
N TRP A 284 6.25 -4.38 -18.08
CA TRP A 284 5.24 -3.82 -17.19
C TRP A 284 3.87 -4.48 -17.36
N ARG A 285 3.46 -4.80 -18.60
CA ARG A 285 2.21 -5.52 -18.85
C ARG A 285 2.23 -6.95 -18.30
N ASN A 286 3.40 -7.59 -18.32
CA ASN A 286 3.57 -9.00 -17.95
C ASN A 286 3.99 -9.21 -16.48
N ILE A 287 3.70 -8.26 -15.61
CA ILE A 287 3.88 -8.45 -14.16
C ILE A 287 2.81 -9.41 -13.66
N VAL A 288 3.22 -10.61 -13.24
CA VAL A 288 2.36 -11.67 -12.72
C VAL A 288 2.46 -11.82 -11.19
N SER A 289 3.51 -11.26 -10.59
CA SER A 289 3.70 -11.25 -9.13
C SER A 289 4.55 -10.06 -8.70
N ALA A 290 4.54 -9.76 -7.39
CA ALA A 290 5.40 -8.76 -6.78
C ALA A 290 5.89 -9.26 -5.42
N LYS A 291 7.17 -9.08 -5.12
CA LYS A 291 7.69 -9.21 -3.75
C LYS A 291 7.71 -7.82 -3.13
N LEU A 292 7.03 -7.68 -2.03
CA LEU A 292 6.90 -6.43 -1.29
C LEU A 292 7.73 -6.52 -0.02
N TYR A 293 8.54 -5.50 0.22
CA TYR A 293 9.34 -5.31 1.42
C TYR A 293 8.94 -4.00 2.08
N LEU A 294 8.58 -4.06 3.36
CA LEU A 294 8.25 -2.88 4.17
C LEU A 294 9.16 -2.83 5.39
N LEU A 295 9.64 -1.65 5.74
CA LEU A 295 10.33 -1.38 6.98
C LEU A 295 9.46 -0.48 7.85
N ALA A 296 8.94 -1.02 8.96
CA ALA A 296 8.21 -0.26 9.95
C ALA A 296 9.14 0.15 11.10
N ARG A 297 8.97 1.37 11.62
CA ARG A 297 9.66 1.85 12.81
C ARG A 297 8.68 2.35 13.87
N ASN A 298 9.11 2.40 15.12
CA ASN A 298 8.39 3.08 16.18
C ASN A 298 8.25 4.58 15.86
N LYS A 299 7.13 5.19 16.25
CA LYS A 299 6.93 6.64 16.09
C LYS A 299 7.82 7.48 17.02
N LYS A 300 8.24 6.91 18.15
CA LYS A 300 9.12 7.55 19.13
C LYS A 300 10.37 6.71 19.35
N GLN A 301 11.48 7.40 19.68
CA GLN A 301 12.72 6.73 20.04
C GLN A 301 12.60 5.97 21.35
N THR A 302 13.32 4.84 21.46
CA THR A 302 13.42 4.01 22.65
C THR A 302 14.67 4.39 23.43
N MET A 303 14.51 4.82 24.68
CA MET A 303 15.65 5.19 25.52
C MET A 303 16.59 3.99 25.73
N GLY A 304 17.90 4.23 25.54
CA GLY A 304 18.92 3.19 25.71
C GLY A 304 19.01 2.16 24.57
N TYR A 305 18.20 2.28 23.52
CA TYR A 305 18.31 1.40 22.35
C TYR A 305 19.46 1.85 21.43
N ASN A 306 20.41 0.96 21.21
CA ASN A 306 21.63 1.23 20.43
C ASN A 306 21.78 0.39 19.15
N ASP A 307 20.94 -0.63 18.95
CA ASP A 307 21.05 -1.54 17.80
C ASP A 307 20.87 -0.83 16.46
N GLY A 308 20.20 0.32 16.44
CA GLY A 308 20.03 1.16 15.24
C GLY A 308 21.34 1.64 14.62
N LYS A 309 22.44 1.62 15.40
CA LYS A 309 23.77 2.00 14.92
C LYS A 309 24.47 0.92 14.07
N LEU A 310 24.07 -0.32 14.19
CA LEU A 310 24.73 -1.45 13.54
C LEU A 310 23.77 -2.28 12.66
N LYS A 311 22.48 -2.21 12.95
CA LYS A 311 21.48 -3.06 12.31
C LYS A 311 21.13 -2.56 10.91
N THR A 312 21.25 -3.44 9.93
CA THR A 312 20.80 -3.24 8.56
C THR A 312 19.65 -4.19 8.25
N PHE A 313 18.87 -3.87 7.25
CA PHE A 313 17.68 -4.62 6.83
C PHE A 313 17.78 -4.93 5.34
N ALA A 314 17.66 -6.21 4.99
CA ALA A 314 17.57 -6.62 3.59
C ALA A 314 16.18 -6.24 3.04
N MET A 315 16.17 -5.47 1.98
CA MET A 315 14.96 -4.93 1.34
C MET A 315 14.86 -5.36 -0.14
N GLY A 316 15.32 -6.58 -0.45
CA GLY A 316 15.30 -7.11 -1.80
C GLY A 316 16.57 -6.81 -2.60
N MET A 317 16.41 -6.60 -3.89
CA MET A 317 17.49 -6.34 -4.85
C MET A 317 17.30 -4.96 -5.49
N ASN A 318 18.40 -4.32 -5.83
CA ASN A 318 18.41 -3.13 -6.68
C ASN A 318 18.19 -3.50 -8.17
N ALA A 319 17.91 -2.52 -9.02
CA ALA A 319 17.75 -2.73 -10.45
C ALA A 319 18.99 -3.34 -11.14
N ASP A 320 20.19 -3.12 -10.61
CA ASP A 320 21.45 -3.68 -11.10
C ASP A 320 21.71 -5.12 -10.63
N GLY A 321 20.79 -5.72 -9.84
CA GLY A 321 20.91 -7.07 -9.31
C GLY A 321 21.76 -7.17 -8.04
N THR A 322 22.23 -6.07 -7.47
CA THR A 322 22.89 -6.05 -6.16
C THR A 322 21.87 -6.10 -5.02
N ALA A 323 22.27 -6.60 -3.84
CA ALA A 323 21.39 -6.64 -2.67
C ALA A 323 21.05 -5.21 -2.21
N ASN A 324 19.75 -4.93 -2.06
CA ASN A 324 19.29 -3.70 -1.46
C ASN A 324 19.29 -3.84 0.06
N THR A 325 20.08 -3.01 0.73
CA THR A 325 20.24 -3.03 2.19
C THR A 325 20.08 -1.62 2.75
N VAL A 326 19.13 -1.44 3.66
CA VAL A 326 18.81 -0.16 4.27
C VAL A 326 19.33 -0.10 5.70
N GLY A 327 19.93 1.04 6.09
CA GLY A 327 20.62 1.24 7.37
C GLY A 327 22.16 1.09 7.25
N PRO A 328 22.93 1.20 8.37
CA PRO A 328 22.46 1.52 9.72
C PRO A 328 21.97 2.98 9.83
N PHE A 329 20.97 3.22 10.70
CA PHE A 329 20.29 4.52 10.78
C PHE A 329 20.91 5.48 11.81
N ASN A 330 21.79 5.00 12.69
CA ASN A 330 22.42 5.78 13.77
C ASN A 330 21.44 6.51 14.72
N ASP A 331 20.28 5.93 14.94
CA ASP A 331 19.24 6.49 15.81
C ASP A 331 18.72 5.45 16.82
N ALA A 332 17.77 5.83 17.67
CA ALA A 332 17.20 4.99 18.70
C ALA A 332 15.79 4.47 18.35
N TYR A 333 15.39 4.45 17.10
CA TYR A 333 14.14 3.85 16.68
C TYR A 333 14.26 2.33 16.50
N ARG A 334 13.33 1.59 17.07
CA ARG A 334 13.19 0.16 16.77
C ARG A 334 12.51 -0.02 15.42
N ARG A 335 13.03 -0.99 14.64
CA ARG A 335 12.53 -1.29 13.28
C ARG A 335 12.27 -2.77 13.11
N HIS A 336 11.29 -3.08 12.28
CA HIS A 336 10.98 -4.43 11.85
C HIS A 336 10.68 -4.46 10.35
N ALA A 337 11.29 -5.42 9.65
CA ALA A 337 11.07 -5.61 8.22
C ALA A 337 10.00 -6.70 8.01
N TYR A 338 9.11 -6.45 7.05
CA TYR A 338 8.07 -7.35 6.59
C TYR A 338 8.28 -7.66 5.13
N THR A 339 8.06 -8.91 4.73
CA THR A 339 8.18 -9.33 3.33
C THR A 339 6.99 -10.20 2.95
N SER A 340 6.46 -10.00 1.74
CA SER A 340 5.40 -10.82 1.19
C SER A 340 5.58 -11.01 -0.31
N LEU A 341 5.27 -12.22 -0.81
CA LEU A 341 5.14 -12.50 -2.22
C LEU A 341 3.66 -12.46 -2.59
N ILE A 342 3.32 -11.62 -3.54
CA ILE A 342 1.94 -11.32 -3.93
C ILE A 342 1.75 -11.72 -5.39
N ARG A 343 0.72 -12.51 -5.70
CA ARG A 343 0.30 -12.79 -7.06
C ARG A 343 -0.61 -11.68 -7.57
N VAL A 344 -0.32 -11.14 -8.77
CA VAL A 344 -1.19 -10.21 -9.49
C VAL A 344 -2.22 -11.06 -10.27
N ASN A 345 -3.33 -11.36 -9.62
CA ASN A 345 -4.23 -12.43 -10.05
C ASN A 345 -4.79 -12.23 -11.46
N ASN A 346 -5.17 -10.99 -11.82
CA ASN A 346 -5.80 -10.74 -13.11
C ASN A 346 -4.81 -10.85 -14.27
N THR A 347 -3.57 -10.37 -14.12
CA THR A 347 -2.53 -10.53 -15.12
C THR A 347 -2.09 -11.99 -15.21
N ALA A 348 -1.76 -12.61 -14.08
CA ALA A 348 -1.34 -14.01 -14.05
C ALA A 348 -2.41 -14.97 -14.57
N GLY A 349 -3.70 -14.75 -14.24
CA GLY A 349 -4.81 -15.58 -14.71
C GLY A 349 -5.06 -15.48 -16.22
N ARG A 350 -4.81 -14.34 -16.84
CA ARG A 350 -4.91 -14.20 -18.31
C ARG A 350 -3.77 -14.87 -19.05
N ASN A 351 -2.62 -14.98 -18.41
CA ASN A 351 -1.42 -15.61 -18.96
C ASN A 351 -1.42 -17.14 -18.77
N THR A 352 -2.35 -17.69 -17.97
CA THR A 352 -2.49 -19.13 -17.83
C THR A 352 -3.19 -19.71 -19.06
N PRO A 353 -2.68 -20.82 -19.64
CA PRO A 353 -3.28 -21.49 -20.81
C PRO A 353 -4.70 -21.93 -20.58
#